data_03771bf16bcf86ccf5ac0bb8ea457a31
#
_entry.id   03771bf16bcf86ccf5ac0bb8ea457a31
#
_cell.length_a   1.000
_cell.length_b   1.000
_cell.length_c   1.000
_cell.angle_alpha   90.00
_cell.angle_beta   90.00
_cell.angle_gamma   90.00
#
_symmetry.space_group_name_H-M   'P 1'
#
loop_
_entity.id
_entity.type
_entity.pdbx_description
1 polymer ?
#
loop_
_entity_poly.entity_id
_entity_poly.type
_entity_poly.pdbx_seq_one_letter_code
_entity_poly.pdbx_strand_id
1 'polypeptide(L)'
;MPISAPTRPAEVAAAAPAAVAVAAALPATALRVRALGYRRVAAAPGPAFGAWPLARTARELGALAAAERERVAGAARADDYVISSTILSMLLMNGSAPHRAFVEAAAGAHPRRPDWITCSYECAGWGYVLRRALDKAAVSGPHTLLLQLLDVDLHGYAYWHGNPAWGASGFGLATLLIEVDRPGPHQSLIAGAAPPANAVVQLGRTLRGFCAERPGLRAAIPFFPAQSRRAMLATLGKTPLMPDGHARFGHAFGSDPWISLLLAAEQEGAPARAVVCSLALNGYYAIGDVAFAPDARFTLVAEPPAAREEAGS
;
A
#
# COMPACT_ATOMS: atom_id res chain seq x y z
N MET A 1 15.58 -62.56 -28.93
CA MET A 1 15.59 -61.10 -28.83
C MET A 1 14.89 -60.76 -27.54
N PRO A 2 15.59 -60.31 -26.45
CA PRO A 2 14.96 -59.94 -25.20
C PRO A 2 14.53 -58.48 -25.23
N ILE A 3 13.32 -58.23 -24.73
CA ILE A 3 12.65 -56.95 -24.62
C ILE A 3 13.18 -56.19 -23.41
N SER A 4 13.78 -55.01 -23.63
CA SER A 4 14.26 -54.13 -22.56
C SER A 4 13.10 -53.53 -21.78
N ALA A 5 13.17 -53.53 -20.45
CA ALA A 5 12.25 -52.90 -19.52
C ALA A 5 12.45 -51.38 -19.49
N PRO A 6 11.38 -50.57 -19.30
CA PRO A 6 11.50 -49.11 -19.23
C PRO A 6 12.08 -48.67 -17.88
N THR A 7 13.08 -47.78 -17.97
CA THR A 7 13.73 -47.09 -16.85
C THR A 7 12.75 -46.12 -16.22
N ARG A 8 12.54 -46.23 -14.89
CA ARG A 8 11.81 -45.25 -14.08
C ARG A 8 12.53 -43.89 -14.10
N PRO A 9 11.82 -42.76 -14.24
CA PRO A 9 12.42 -41.47 -14.04
C PRO A 9 12.73 -41.23 -12.56
N ALA A 10 13.93 -40.70 -12.29
CA ALA A 10 14.38 -40.29 -10.97
C ALA A 10 13.51 -39.16 -10.41
N GLU A 11 12.95 -39.37 -9.26
CA GLU A 11 12.22 -38.40 -8.46
C GLU A 11 13.24 -37.35 -7.96
N VAL A 12 13.23 -36.13 -8.55
CA VAL A 12 14.02 -35.00 -8.08
C VAL A 12 13.31 -34.48 -6.83
N ALA A 13 13.84 -34.78 -5.67
CA ALA A 13 13.42 -34.13 -4.42
C ALA A 13 13.64 -32.63 -4.53
N ALA A 14 12.57 -31.87 -4.61
CA ALA A 14 12.60 -30.42 -4.55
C ALA A 14 13.14 -29.99 -3.18
N ALA A 15 14.33 -29.43 -3.14
CA ALA A 15 14.89 -28.83 -1.96
C ALA A 15 13.99 -27.65 -1.53
N ALA A 16 13.49 -27.72 -0.30
CA ALA A 16 12.74 -26.62 0.30
C ALA A 16 13.61 -25.36 0.31
N PRO A 17 13.08 -24.17 -0.07
CA PRO A 17 13.87 -22.97 -0.21
C PRO A 17 14.43 -22.53 1.14
N ALA A 18 15.70 -22.15 1.17
CA ALA A 18 16.45 -21.64 2.31
C ALA A 18 15.89 -20.35 2.96
N ALA A 19 14.79 -19.82 2.44
CA ALA A 19 14.14 -18.60 2.92
C ALA A 19 13.55 -18.71 4.35
N VAL A 20 13.21 -19.92 4.82
CA VAL A 20 12.61 -20.14 6.16
C VAL A 20 13.64 -19.94 7.29
N ALA A 21 14.91 -20.22 7.03
CA ALA A 21 15.96 -20.13 8.07
C ALA A 21 16.38 -18.67 8.37
N VAL A 22 16.26 -17.75 7.40
CA VAL A 22 16.70 -16.34 7.57
C VAL A 22 15.69 -15.54 8.39
N ALA A 23 14.39 -15.84 8.31
CA ALA A 23 13.35 -15.15 9.05
C ALA A 23 13.44 -15.34 10.58
N ALA A 24 14.01 -16.46 11.03
CA ALA A 24 14.16 -16.79 12.45
C ALA A 24 15.27 -15.98 13.17
N ALA A 25 16.21 -15.39 12.42
CA ALA A 25 17.35 -14.64 12.95
C ALA A 25 17.12 -13.10 13.02
N LEU A 26 16.04 -12.61 12.39
CA LEU A 26 15.76 -11.17 12.38
C LEU A 26 15.03 -10.74 13.65
N PRO A 27 15.39 -9.56 14.22
CA PRO A 27 14.69 -9.03 15.37
C PRO A 27 13.20 -8.80 15.03
N ALA A 28 12.32 -9.03 16.01
CA ALA A 28 10.88 -8.87 15.80
C ALA A 28 10.53 -7.44 15.38
N THR A 29 9.64 -7.29 14.40
CA THR A 29 9.01 -6.00 14.10
C THR A 29 7.76 -5.79 14.95
N ALA A 30 7.46 -4.54 15.28
CA ALA A 30 6.25 -4.17 16.02
C ALA A 30 5.00 -4.06 15.12
N LEU A 31 5.13 -4.30 13.82
CA LEU A 31 4.03 -4.17 12.85
C LEU A 31 3.75 -5.53 12.20
N ARG A 32 2.54 -6.07 12.46
CA ARG A 32 2.11 -7.34 11.88
C ARG A 32 0.80 -7.20 11.12
N VAL A 33 0.83 -7.43 9.82
CA VAL A 33 -0.33 -7.37 8.92
C VAL A 33 -1.13 -8.67 9.01
N ARG A 34 -2.45 -8.55 9.32
CA ARG A 34 -3.42 -9.65 9.36
C ARG A 34 -4.24 -9.76 8.07
N ALA A 35 -4.47 -8.62 7.43
CA ALA A 35 -5.14 -8.59 6.15
C ALA A 35 -4.61 -7.42 5.32
N LEU A 36 -4.45 -7.66 4.03
CA LEU A 36 -4.05 -6.67 3.04
C LEU A 36 -4.91 -6.87 1.80
N GLY A 37 -5.63 -5.84 1.40
CA GLY A 37 -6.40 -5.84 0.17
C GLY A 37 -6.17 -4.57 -0.63
N TYR A 38 -6.23 -4.69 -1.95
CA TYR A 38 -6.28 -3.54 -2.85
C TYR A 38 -7.40 -3.74 -3.87
N ARG A 39 -8.15 -2.67 -4.11
CA ARG A 39 -9.09 -2.58 -5.22
C ARG A 39 -8.69 -1.44 -6.12
N ARG A 40 -8.41 -1.74 -7.38
CA ARG A 40 -8.27 -0.73 -8.42
C ARG A 40 -9.65 -0.19 -8.76
N VAL A 41 -9.75 1.13 -8.85
CA VAL A 41 -10.95 1.84 -9.29
C VAL A 41 -10.59 2.59 -10.57
N ALA A 42 -11.39 2.43 -11.61
CA ALA A 42 -11.19 3.22 -12.82
C ALA A 42 -11.31 4.71 -12.49
N ALA A 43 -10.46 5.55 -13.09
CA ALA A 43 -10.70 6.99 -13.06
C ALA A 43 -12.09 7.25 -13.60
N ALA A 44 -12.80 8.22 -12.98
CA ALA A 44 -14.15 8.55 -13.40
C ALA A 44 -14.22 8.79 -14.92
N PRO A 45 -15.07 8.10 -15.65
CA PRO A 45 -15.19 8.30 -17.08
C PRO A 45 -15.86 9.65 -17.34
N GLY A 46 -15.04 10.66 -17.67
CA GLY A 46 -15.53 11.91 -18.26
C GLY A 46 -16.42 12.80 -17.37
N PRO A 47 -17.17 13.71 -17.98
CA PRO A 47 -17.88 14.79 -17.30
C PRO A 47 -18.99 14.35 -16.33
N ALA A 48 -19.45 13.11 -16.38
CA ALA A 48 -20.56 12.64 -15.55
C ALA A 48 -20.30 12.74 -14.04
N PHE A 49 -19.07 12.43 -13.59
CA PHE A 49 -18.72 12.52 -12.16
C PHE A 49 -18.44 13.95 -11.72
N GLY A 50 -17.78 14.78 -12.53
CA GLY A 50 -17.57 16.20 -12.24
C GLY A 50 -18.89 17.01 -12.13
N ALA A 51 -19.99 16.47 -12.66
CA ALA A 51 -21.33 17.06 -12.55
C ALA A 51 -22.05 16.71 -11.24
N TRP A 52 -21.53 15.75 -10.43
CA TRP A 52 -22.20 15.38 -9.18
C TRP A 52 -21.98 16.44 -8.09
N PRO A 53 -23.00 16.69 -7.26
CA PRO A 53 -22.80 17.46 -6.04
C PRO A 53 -21.70 16.81 -5.17
N LEU A 54 -20.80 17.60 -4.61
CA LEU A 54 -19.66 17.14 -3.82
C LEU A 54 -20.06 16.17 -2.68
N ALA A 55 -21.21 16.41 -2.05
CA ALA A 55 -21.72 15.53 -1.01
C ALA A 55 -22.13 14.14 -1.54
N ARG A 56 -22.57 14.04 -2.81
CA ARG A 56 -22.85 12.75 -3.45
C ARG A 56 -21.53 12.00 -3.72
N THR A 57 -20.55 12.67 -4.31
CA THR A 57 -19.22 12.07 -4.54
C THR A 57 -18.59 11.60 -3.22
N ALA A 58 -18.68 12.42 -2.18
CA ALA A 58 -18.20 12.06 -0.84
C ALA A 58 -18.89 10.81 -0.29
N ARG A 59 -20.20 10.68 -0.47
CA ARG A 59 -20.96 9.50 -0.05
C ARG A 59 -20.53 8.26 -0.80
N GLU A 60 -20.34 8.33 -2.11
CA GLU A 60 -19.88 7.18 -2.92
C GLU A 60 -18.48 6.72 -2.50
N LEU A 61 -17.55 7.65 -2.24
CA LEU A 61 -16.21 7.32 -1.71
C LEU A 61 -16.29 6.69 -0.32
N GLY A 62 -17.13 7.21 0.56
CA GLY A 62 -17.36 6.64 1.89
C GLY A 62 -17.94 5.22 1.80
N ALA A 63 -18.93 5.00 0.91
CA ALA A 63 -19.52 3.69 0.68
C ALA A 63 -18.49 2.68 0.13
N LEU A 64 -17.62 3.12 -0.78
CA LEU A 64 -16.50 2.32 -1.26
C LEU A 64 -15.56 1.91 -0.11
N ALA A 65 -15.20 2.85 0.76
CA ALA A 65 -14.36 2.58 1.93
C ALA A 65 -15.01 1.54 2.86
N ALA A 66 -16.32 1.66 3.12
CA ALA A 66 -17.09 0.71 3.91
C ALA A 66 -17.11 -0.69 3.29
N ALA A 67 -17.38 -0.79 1.99
CA ALA A 67 -17.42 -2.05 1.26
C ALA A 67 -16.06 -2.76 1.27
N GLU A 68 -14.96 -2.02 1.06
CA GLU A 68 -13.62 -2.59 1.08
C GLU A 68 -13.17 -3.00 2.48
N ARG A 69 -13.55 -2.25 3.52
CA ARG A 69 -13.36 -2.67 4.90
C ARG A 69 -14.00 -4.02 5.16
N GLU A 70 -15.27 -4.18 4.80
CA GLU A 70 -16.01 -5.42 4.99
C GLU A 70 -15.35 -6.58 4.22
N ARG A 71 -14.97 -6.35 2.97
CA ARG A 71 -14.34 -7.37 2.13
C ARG A 71 -12.99 -7.85 2.67
N VAL A 72 -12.15 -6.94 3.19
CA VAL A 72 -10.77 -7.24 3.59
C VAL A 72 -10.69 -7.60 5.07
N ALA A 73 -11.27 -6.79 5.95
CA ALA A 73 -11.22 -7.00 7.39
C ALA A 73 -12.40 -7.86 7.92
N GLY A 74 -13.54 -7.87 7.21
CA GLY A 74 -14.74 -8.59 7.64
C GLY A 74 -15.22 -8.11 9.01
N ALA A 75 -15.59 -9.05 9.87
CA ALA A 75 -16.04 -8.77 11.23
C ALA A 75 -14.90 -8.46 12.23
N ALA A 76 -13.65 -8.38 11.78
CA ALA A 76 -12.53 -8.09 12.67
C ALA A 76 -12.69 -6.71 13.33
N ARG A 77 -12.55 -6.68 14.64
CA ARG A 77 -12.56 -5.42 15.40
C ARG A 77 -11.17 -4.78 15.31
N ALA A 78 -11.16 -3.49 15.04
CA ALA A 78 -9.96 -2.66 15.15
C ALA A 78 -10.15 -1.67 16.30
N ASP A 79 -9.10 -1.38 17.03
CA ASP A 79 -9.10 -0.37 18.11
C ASP A 79 -9.06 1.04 17.54
N ASP A 80 -8.41 1.21 16.39
CA ASP A 80 -8.37 2.46 15.64
C ASP A 80 -8.77 2.20 14.17
N TYR A 81 -9.54 3.13 13.58
CA TYR A 81 -9.87 3.15 12.16
C TYR A 81 -9.43 4.47 11.54
N VAL A 82 -8.48 4.42 10.63
CA VAL A 82 -7.88 5.60 9.99
C VAL A 82 -7.99 5.51 8.48
N ILE A 83 -8.36 6.64 7.85
CA ILE A 83 -8.30 6.80 6.40
C ILE A 83 -7.21 7.82 6.07
N SER A 84 -6.26 7.45 5.22
CA SER A 84 -5.24 8.31 4.66
C SER A 84 -5.44 8.45 3.16
N SER A 85 -5.28 9.66 2.63
CA SER A 85 -5.45 9.93 1.20
C SER A 85 -4.60 11.10 0.75
N THR A 86 -4.08 11.04 -0.45
CA THR A 86 -3.45 12.17 -1.12
C THR A 86 -4.49 13.10 -1.74
N ILE A 87 -5.60 12.54 -2.25
CA ILE A 87 -6.56 13.23 -3.12
C ILE A 87 -7.77 13.76 -2.35
N LEU A 88 -8.20 13.08 -1.30
CA LEU A 88 -9.48 13.30 -0.62
C LEU A 88 -9.63 14.72 -0.03
N SER A 89 -8.54 15.42 0.27
CA SER A 89 -8.55 16.81 0.74
C SER A 89 -9.31 17.73 -0.20
N MET A 90 -9.16 17.54 -1.51
CA MET A 90 -9.82 18.32 -2.55
C MET A 90 -11.36 18.29 -2.41
N LEU A 91 -11.89 17.20 -1.87
CA LEU A 91 -13.32 17.01 -1.64
C LEU A 91 -13.73 17.51 -0.25
N LEU A 92 -13.04 17.06 0.79
CA LEU A 92 -13.46 17.26 2.18
C LEU A 92 -13.28 18.70 2.66
N MET A 93 -12.33 19.44 2.10
CA MET A 93 -12.11 20.85 2.44
C MET A 93 -13.16 21.82 1.83
N ASN A 94 -14.05 21.33 0.97
CA ASN A 94 -15.11 22.12 0.36
C ASN A 94 -16.36 22.30 1.26
N GLY A 95 -16.25 22.00 2.55
CA GLY A 95 -17.28 22.28 3.51
C GLY A 95 -17.71 21.05 4.35
N SER A 96 -18.58 21.33 5.33
CA SER A 96 -19.02 20.31 6.27
C SER A 96 -19.96 19.26 5.68
N ALA A 97 -20.69 19.58 4.60
CA ALA A 97 -21.64 18.66 3.99
C ALA A 97 -20.94 17.47 3.28
N PRO A 98 -19.92 17.68 2.42
CA PRO A 98 -19.14 16.57 1.88
C PRO A 98 -18.45 15.75 2.98
N HIS A 99 -17.83 16.39 3.97
CA HIS A 99 -17.17 15.71 5.06
C HIS A 99 -18.13 14.79 5.83
N ARG A 100 -19.30 15.30 6.21
CA ARG A 100 -20.34 14.52 6.91
C ARG A 100 -20.82 13.36 6.07
N ALA A 101 -21.15 13.61 4.81
CA ALA A 101 -21.61 12.57 3.88
C ALA A 101 -20.59 11.44 3.71
N PHE A 102 -19.30 11.78 3.66
CA PHE A 102 -18.21 10.80 3.61
C PHE A 102 -18.14 9.96 4.89
N VAL A 103 -18.07 10.60 6.06
CA VAL A 103 -17.90 9.91 7.35
C VAL A 103 -19.08 8.99 7.65
N GLU A 104 -20.33 9.44 7.38
CA GLU A 104 -21.52 8.65 7.55
C GLU A 104 -21.53 7.43 6.63
N ALA A 105 -21.18 7.60 5.37
CA ALA A 105 -21.12 6.49 4.41
C ALA A 105 -19.97 5.52 4.70
N ALA A 106 -18.80 6.02 5.14
CA ALA A 106 -17.66 5.18 5.54
C ALA A 106 -17.96 4.33 6.79
N ALA A 107 -18.89 4.74 7.64
CA ALA A 107 -19.40 3.89 8.72
C ALA A 107 -20.11 2.64 8.16
N GLY A 108 -20.87 2.77 7.06
CA GLY A 108 -21.64 1.69 6.47
C GLY A 108 -22.63 1.07 7.46
N ALA A 109 -22.80 -0.25 7.38
CA ALA A 109 -23.62 -1.02 8.33
C ALA A 109 -22.92 -1.23 9.70
N HIS A 110 -21.63 -0.92 9.79
CA HIS A 110 -20.85 -1.08 11.01
C HIS A 110 -20.97 0.19 11.88
N PRO A 111 -21.13 0.09 13.19
CA PRO A 111 -21.31 1.26 14.06
C PRO A 111 -20.08 2.17 14.16
N ARG A 112 -18.93 1.76 13.61
CA ARG A 112 -17.68 2.50 13.75
C ARG A 112 -17.41 3.39 12.55
N ARG A 113 -17.34 4.68 12.80
CA ARG A 113 -16.84 5.71 11.88
C ARG A 113 -15.31 5.72 11.88
N PRO A 114 -14.67 6.28 10.85
CA PRO A 114 -13.25 6.61 10.95
C PRO A 114 -12.99 7.50 12.17
N ASP A 115 -12.04 7.10 13.02
CA ASP A 115 -11.62 7.90 14.17
C ASP A 115 -10.84 9.14 13.70
N TRP A 116 -10.20 9.00 12.53
CA TRP A 116 -9.34 10.02 11.99
C TRP A 116 -9.24 9.88 10.45
N ILE A 117 -9.25 11.03 9.75
CA ILE A 117 -8.99 11.14 8.33
C ILE A 117 -7.80 12.08 8.16
N THR A 118 -6.78 11.67 7.43
CA THR A 118 -5.62 12.50 7.13
C THR A 118 -5.37 12.58 5.63
N CYS A 119 -5.10 13.81 5.16
CA CYS A 119 -4.67 14.10 3.81
C CYS A 119 -3.27 14.73 3.80
N SER A 120 -2.61 14.73 4.95
CA SER A 120 -1.25 15.21 5.11
C SER A 120 -0.25 14.13 4.68
N TYR A 121 0.95 14.56 4.29
CA TYR A 121 2.07 13.67 3.93
C TYR A 121 1.88 12.87 2.64
N GLU A 122 0.83 13.11 1.86
CA GLU A 122 0.59 12.50 0.53
C GLU A 122 0.87 10.98 0.53
N CYS A 123 1.63 10.48 -0.46
CA CYS A 123 1.94 9.06 -0.61
C CYS A 123 2.63 8.43 0.63
N ALA A 124 3.26 9.23 1.49
CA ALA A 124 3.91 8.78 2.72
C ALA A 124 2.97 8.74 3.93
N GLY A 125 1.70 9.15 3.78
CA GLY A 125 0.73 9.30 4.87
C GLY A 125 0.59 8.06 5.76
N TRP A 126 0.60 6.86 5.17
CA TRP A 126 0.53 5.61 5.91
C TRP A 126 1.64 5.46 6.97
N GLY A 127 2.85 5.92 6.65
CA GLY A 127 3.98 5.81 7.57
C GLY A 127 3.82 6.72 8.79
N TYR A 128 3.27 7.92 8.61
CA TYR A 128 2.97 8.83 9.73
C TYR A 128 1.82 8.32 10.60
N VAL A 129 0.82 7.66 9.98
CA VAL A 129 -0.23 6.96 10.73
C VAL A 129 0.35 5.82 11.55
N LEU A 130 1.20 4.97 10.97
CA LEU A 130 1.84 3.87 11.69
C LEU A 130 2.78 4.37 12.79
N ARG A 131 3.49 5.49 12.59
CA ARG A 131 4.31 6.10 13.64
C ARG A 131 3.46 6.48 14.84
N ARG A 132 2.34 7.18 14.60
CA ARG A 132 1.38 7.51 15.68
C ARG A 132 0.84 6.26 16.38
N ALA A 133 0.57 5.19 15.63
CA ALA A 133 0.12 3.94 16.20
C ALA A 133 1.20 3.27 17.08
N LEU A 134 2.46 3.30 16.65
CA LEU A 134 3.60 2.83 17.46
C LEU A 134 3.79 3.67 18.73
N ASP A 135 3.66 4.99 18.64
CA ASP A 135 3.74 5.90 19.79
C ASP A 135 2.60 5.59 20.79
N LYS A 136 1.38 5.35 20.29
CA LYS A 136 0.25 4.89 21.11
C LYS A 136 0.53 3.54 21.77
N ALA A 137 1.06 2.58 21.02
CA ALA A 137 1.39 1.25 21.55
C ALA A 137 2.47 1.31 22.65
N ALA A 138 3.43 2.21 22.52
CA ALA A 138 4.46 2.43 23.54
C ALA A 138 3.86 2.85 24.90
N VAL A 139 2.82 3.67 24.88
CA VAL A 139 2.16 4.22 26.09
C VAL A 139 1.03 3.32 26.58
N SER A 140 0.12 2.92 25.67
CA SER A 140 -1.14 2.28 26.02
C SER A 140 -1.14 0.75 25.80
N GLY A 141 -0.07 0.20 25.24
CA GLY A 141 0.02 -1.23 24.93
C GLY A 141 -0.42 -1.57 23.51
N PRO A 142 -0.27 -2.86 23.14
CA PRO A 142 -0.64 -3.36 21.82
C PRO A 142 -2.09 -3.08 21.46
N HIS A 143 -2.35 -2.82 20.19
CA HIS A 143 -3.69 -2.57 19.66
C HIS A 143 -3.77 -2.92 18.17
N THR A 144 -4.97 -2.94 17.63
CA THR A 144 -5.26 -3.24 16.23
C THR A 144 -5.65 -1.97 15.48
N LEU A 145 -4.99 -1.70 14.37
CA LEU A 145 -5.26 -0.59 13.47
C LEU A 145 -5.89 -1.10 12.17
N LEU A 146 -7.02 -0.54 11.79
CA LEU A 146 -7.54 -0.59 10.44
C LEU A 146 -7.10 0.68 9.70
N LEU A 147 -6.30 0.53 8.66
CA LEU A 147 -5.82 1.63 7.83
C LEU A 147 -6.32 1.45 6.40
N GLN A 148 -6.93 2.51 5.86
CA GLN A 148 -7.31 2.58 4.46
C GLN A 148 -6.54 3.71 3.76
N LEU A 149 -5.98 3.40 2.59
CA LEU A 149 -5.31 4.35 1.70
C LEU A 149 -6.25 4.58 0.52
N LEU A 150 -6.99 5.68 0.57
CA LEU A 150 -8.09 5.96 -0.35
C LEU A 150 -7.68 7.02 -1.37
N ASP A 151 -7.11 6.60 -2.48
CA ASP A 151 -6.71 7.49 -3.57
C ASP A 151 -7.52 7.16 -4.83
N VAL A 152 -8.77 7.62 -4.83
CA VAL A 152 -9.75 7.43 -5.92
C VAL A 152 -10.16 8.79 -6.46
N ASP A 153 -9.92 9.03 -7.75
CA ASP A 153 -10.35 10.26 -8.41
C ASP A 153 -11.75 10.10 -8.99
N LEU A 154 -12.72 10.68 -8.32
CA LEU A 154 -14.09 10.84 -8.81
C LEU A 154 -14.41 12.24 -9.33
N HIS A 155 -13.41 13.12 -9.43
CA HIS A 155 -13.57 14.50 -9.87
C HIS A 155 -13.04 14.77 -11.28
N GLY A 156 -12.20 13.86 -11.83
CA GLY A 156 -11.57 14.06 -13.13
C GLY A 156 -10.52 15.19 -13.13
N TYR A 157 -9.86 15.44 -11.99
CA TYR A 157 -8.78 16.43 -11.92
C TYR A 157 -7.55 15.98 -12.72
N ALA A 158 -7.28 16.63 -13.83
CA ALA A 158 -6.18 16.29 -14.74
C ALA A 158 -4.81 16.19 -14.03
N TYR A 159 -4.58 17.03 -13.01
CA TYR A 159 -3.35 17.00 -12.23
C TYR A 159 -3.05 15.62 -11.62
N TRP A 160 -4.08 14.91 -11.16
CA TRP A 160 -3.91 13.60 -10.53
C TRP A 160 -3.79 12.44 -11.53
N HIS A 161 -4.12 12.64 -12.81
CA HIS A 161 -4.09 11.58 -13.81
C HIS A 161 -2.69 11.20 -14.26
N GLY A 162 -1.71 12.06 -14.03
CA GLY A 162 -0.31 11.79 -14.27
C GLY A 162 0.50 13.04 -14.55
N ASN A 163 1.80 12.93 -14.36
CA ASN A 163 2.76 13.95 -14.74
C ASN A 163 4.16 13.33 -14.96
N PRO A 164 5.14 14.13 -15.47
CA PRO A 164 6.48 13.59 -15.74
C PRO A 164 7.21 12.98 -14.54
N ALA A 165 6.89 13.41 -13.30
CA ALA A 165 7.59 12.94 -12.10
C ALA A 165 7.20 11.51 -11.71
N TRP A 166 5.90 11.15 -11.82
CA TRP A 166 5.42 9.82 -11.44
C TRP A 166 4.79 9.02 -12.56
N GLY A 167 4.62 9.57 -13.76
CA GLY A 167 3.97 8.91 -14.89
C GLY A 167 2.45 8.92 -14.81
N ALA A 168 1.81 7.90 -15.37
CA ALA A 168 0.37 7.70 -15.27
C ALA A 168 0.00 7.28 -13.84
N SER A 169 -1.11 7.83 -13.33
CA SER A 169 -1.63 7.46 -12.01
C SER A 169 -2.56 6.27 -12.07
N GLY A 170 -2.52 5.46 -11.02
CA GLY A 170 -3.47 4.39 -10.75
C GLY A 170 -4.32 4.73 -9.54
N PHE A 171 -5.63 4.70 -9.70
CA PHE A 171 -6.55 5.00 -8.63
C PHE A 171 -7.04 3.72 -7.95
N GLY A 172 -7.26 3.80 -6.65
CA GLY A 172 -7.73 2.64 -5.90
C GLY A 172 -7.75 2.85 -4.40
N LEU A 173 -8.01 1.77 -3.72
CA LEU A 173 -8.12 1.73 -2.27
C LEU A 173 -7.36 0.52 -1.73
N ALA A 174 -6.32 0.76 -0.93
CA ALA A 174 -5.72 -0.28 -0.11
C ALA A 174 -6.36 -0.29 1.27
N THR A 175 -6.62 -1.49 1.79
CA THR A 175 -7.15 -1.72 3.15
C THR A 175 -6.24 -2.67 3.88
N LEU A 176 -5.78 -2.28 5.07
CA LEU A 176 -4.86 -3.00 5.91
C LEU A 176 -5.45 -3.19 7.31
N LEU A 177 -5.39 -4.40 7.82
CA LEU A 177 -5.62 -4.71 9.24
C LEU A 177 -4.26 -5.06 9.85
N ILE A 178 -3.81 -4.26 10.81
CA ILE A 178 -2.45 -4.31 11.37
C ILE A 178 -2.53 -4.46 12.88
N GLU A 179 -1.85 -5.47 13.43
CA GLU A 179 -1.51 -5.54 14.84
C GLU A 179 -0.28 -4.68 15.09
N VAL A 180 -0.38 -3.77 16.04
CA VAL A 180 0.68 -2.86 16.44
C VAL A 180 1.13 -3.23 17.84
N ASP A 181 2.32 -3.80 17.96
CA ASP A 181 2.93 -4.17 19.21
C ASP A 181 3.75 -2.99 19.80
N ARG A 182 4.17 -3.12 21.04
CA ARG A 182 5.10 -2.18 21.65
C ARG A 182 6.40 -2.14 20.84
N PRO A 183 6.93 -0.93 20.53
CA PRO A 183 8.21 -0.82 19.87
C PRO A 183 9.31 -1.53 20.68
N GLY A 184 10.07 -2.38 20.00
CA GLY A 184 11.27 -3.00 20.54
C GLY A 184 12.51 -2.13 20.36
N PRO A 185 13.70 -2.67 20.65
CA PRO A 185 14.97 -1.95 20.49
C PRO A 185 15.31 -1.64 19.02
N HIS A 186 14.73 -2.38 18.09
CA HIS A 186 14.92 -2.17 16.66
C HIS A 186 13.82 -1.29 16.08
N GLN A 187 14.22 -0.28 15.32
CA GLN A 187 13.31 0.65 14.70
C GLN A 187 12.49 -0.02 13.59
N SER A 188 11.20 -0.24 13.81
CA SER A 188 10.29 -0.84 12.80
C SER A 188 9.86 0.15 11.71
N LEU A 189 10.02 1.44 11.94
CA LEU A 189 9.48 2.47 11.05
C LEU A 189 10.35 3.74 11.05
N ILE A 190 10.62 4.28 9.88
CA ILE A 190 11.15 5.63 9.68
C ILE A 190 10.08 6.45 8.94
N ALA A 191 9.69 7.59 9.49
CA ALA A 191 8.92 8.61 8.79
C ALA A 191 9.69 9.93 8.87
N GLY A 192 9.95 10.56 7.74
CA GLY A 192 10.80 11.73 7.65
C GLY A 192 10.50 12.58 6.42
N ALA A 193 11.31 13.64 6.26
CA ALA A 193 11.24 14.52 5.11
C ALA A 193 12.64 14.82 4.58
N ALA A 194 12.72 15.05 3.28
CA ALA A 194 13.92 15.51 2.59
C ALA A 194 13.56 16.66 1.65
N PRO A 195 14.51 17.54 1.31
CA PRO A 195 14.27 18.56 0.29
C PRO A 195 13.81 17.89 -1.02
N PRO A 196 12.73 18.37 -1.67
CA PRO A 196 12.16 17.70 -2.85
C PRO A 196 13.17 17.43 -3.96
N ALA A 197 14.12 18.34 -4.20
CA ALA A 197 15.18 18.17 -5.21
C ALA A 197 16.07 16.94 -4.98
N ASN A 198 16.21 16.48 -3.73
CA ASN A 198 17.07 15.36 -3.34
C ASN A 198 16.30 14.19 -2.75
N ALA A 199 14.97 14.24 -2.72
CA ALA A 199 14.15 13.31 -1.97
C ALA A 199 14.33 11.86 -2.43
N VAL A 200 14.42 11.59 -3.73
CA VAL A 200 14.64 10.24 -4.28
C VAL A 200 15.98 9.67 -3.83
N VAL A 201 17.04 10.48 -3.86
CA VAL A 201 18.39 10.06 -3.45
C VAL A 201 18.46 9.84 -1.95
N GLN A 202 17.86 10.76 -1.18
CA GLN A 202 17.79 10.65 0.28
C GLN A 202 17.04 9.40 0.71
N LEU A 203 15.83 9.18 0.14
CA LEU A 203 15.05 7.98 0.40
C LEU A 203 15.85 6.72 0.06
N GLY A 204 16.46 6.65 -1.12
CA GLY A 204 17.21 5.46 -1.54
C GLY A 204 18.38 5.15 -0.62
N ARG A 205 19.13 6.17 -0.16
CA ARG A 205 20.21 5.98 0.83
C ARG A 205 19.69 5.50 2.18
N THR A 206 18.62 6.12 2.69
CA THR A 206 18.00 5.74 3.95
C THR A 206 17.44 4.32 3.89
N LEU A 207 16.74 3.97 2.79
CA LEU A 207 16.21 2.63 2.56
C LEU A 207 17.32 1.58 2.49
N ARG A 208 18.43 1.88 1.79
CA ARG A 208 19.59 0.97 1.74
C ARG A 208 20.17 0.71 3.13
N GLY A 209 20.32 1.74 3.95
CA GLY A 209 20.77 1.59 5.35
C GLY A 209 19.81 0.75 6.17
N PHE A 210 18.51 1.03 6.06
CA PHE A 210 17.47 0.29 6.76
C PHE A 210 17.42 -1.19 6.37
N CYS A 211 17.60 -1.51 5.07
CA CYS A 211 17.66 -2.89 4.58
C CYS A 211 18.97 -3.60 4.97
N ALA A 212 20.08 -2.88 5.10
CA ALA A 212 21.35 -3.48 5.53
C ALA A 212 21.27 -4.10 6.93
N GLU A 213 20.44 -3.53 7.81
CA GLU A 213 20.15 -4.09 9.14
C GLU A 213 19.16 -5.28 9.11
N ARG A 214 18.61 -5.61 7.94
CA ARG A 214 17.57 -6.63 7.71
C ARG A 214 17.94 -7.54 6.54
N PRO A 215 19.04 -8.27 6.65
CA PRO A 215 19.54 -9.09 5.55
C PRO A 215 18.48 -10.10 5.07
N GLY A 216 18.35 -10.23 3.76
CA GLY A 216 17.40 -11.15 3.13
C GLY A 216 15.99 -10.61 2.96
N LEU A 217 15.61 -9.47 3.57
CA LEU A 217 14.31 -8.86 3.29
C LEU A 217 14.32 -8.14 1.94
N ARG A 218 13.20 -8.28 1.23
CA ARG A 218 12.94 -7.57 -0.02
C ARG A 218 12.21 -6.25 0.27
N ALA A 219 12.52 -5.22 -0.51
CA ALA A 219 11.91 -3.91 -0.39
C ALA A 219 10.85 -3.66 -1.48
N ALA A 220 9.65 -3.29 -1.07
CA ALA A 220 8.61 -2.75 -1.92
C ALA A 220 8.79 -1.23 -2.02
N ILE A 221 9.06 -0.74 -3.23
CA ILE A 221 9.37 0.66 -3.50
C ILE A 221 8.22 1.34 -4.26
N PRO A 222 8.15 2.69 -4.28
CA PRO A 222 7.15 3.40 -5.06
C PRO A 222 7.21 3.04 -6.55
N PHE A 223 6.06 3.04 -7.20
CA PHE A 223 5.95 2.85 -8.64
C PHE A 223 6.32 4.14 -9.36
N PHE A 224 7.48 4.15 -9.97
CA PHE A 224 8.01 5.28 -10.72
C PHE A 224 8.15 4.97 -12.20
N PRO A 225 8.04 5.98 -13.08
CA PRO A 225 8.42 5.84 -14.47
C PRO A 225 9.92 5.53 -14.57
N ALA A 226 10.33 4.95 -15.70
CA ALA A 226 11.66 4.38 -15.89
C ALA A 226 12.84 5.30 -15.49
N GLN A 227 12.71 6.62 -15.72
CA GLN A 227 13.75 7.57 -15.37
C GLN A 227 13.92 7.74 -13.86
N SER A 228 12.83 8.04 -13.13
CA SER A 228 12.82 8.21 -11.67
C SER A 228 13.22 6.90 -10.98
N ARG A 229 12.72 5.77 -11.52
CA ARG A 229 13.08 4.44 -11.04
C ARG A 229 14.60 4.18 -11.15
N ARG A 230 15.23 4.50 -12.29
CA ARG A 230 16.69 4.34 -12.45
C ARG A 230 17.47 5.14 -11.42
N ALA A 231 17.06 6.39 -11.15
CA ALA A 231 17.71 7.23 -10.16
C ALA A 231 17.63 6.60 -8.75
N MET A 232 16.46 6.06 -8.37
CA MET A 232 16.30 5.37 -7.10
C MET A 232 17.14 4.09 -7.03
N LEU A 233 17.09 3.24 -8.05
CA LEU A 233 17.83 1.98 -8.10
C LEU A 233 19.35 2.19 -7.98
N ALA A 234 19.88 3.26 -8.56
CA ALA A 234 21.29 3.63 -8.44
C ALA A 234 21.73 3.89 -6.98
N THR A 235 20.80 4.27 -6.10
CA THR A 235 21.08 4.50 -4.67
C THR A 235 20.91 3.27 -3.80
N LEU A 236 20.10 2.30 -4.23
CA LEU A 236 19.77 1.10 -3.46
C LEU A 236 20.86 0.01 -3.50
N GLY A 237 21.74 0.06 -4.48
CA GLY A 237 22.79 -0.96 -4.64
C GLY A 237 22.20 -2.34 -4.94
N LYS A 238 22.56 -3.33 -4.09
CA LYS A 238 22.11 -4.73 -4.24
C LYS A 238 20.89 -5.09 -3.38
N THR A 239 20.13 -4.10 -2.89
CA THR A 239 18.92 -4.36 -2.10
C THR A 239 17.91 -5.17 -2.92
N PRO A 240 17.48 -6.36 -2.46
CA PRO A 240 16.47 -7.14 -3.17
C PRO A 240 15.12 -6.42 -3.19
N LEU A 241 14.42 -6.46 -4.33
CA LEU A 241 13.17 -5.73 -4.50
C LEU A 241 11.98 -6.68 -4.68
N MET A 242 10.82 -6.21 -4.25
CA MET A 242 9.51 -6.79 -4.58
C MET A 242 9.13 -6.48 -6.04
N PRO A 243 8.14 -7.18 -6.62
CA PRO A 243 7.67 -6.94 -7.98
C PRO A 243 7.27 -5.48 -8.19
N ASP A 244 7.56 -4.97 -9.39
CA ASP A 244 7.14 -3.65 -9.83
C ASP A 244 5.77 -3.74 -10.52
N GLY A 245 4.81 -2.97 -10.01
CA GLY A 245 3.46 -2.93 -10.58
C GLY A 245 3.18 -1.74 -11.50
N HIS A 246 4.17 -0.85 -11.76
CA HIS A 246 3.94 0.38 -12.51
C HIS A 246 3.27 0.17 -13.89
N ALA A 247 3.70 -0.82 -14.64
CA ALA A 247 3.12 -1.11 -15.97
C ALA A 247 1.63 -1.51 -15.90
N ARG A 248 1.22 -2.19 -14.81
CA ARG A 248 -0.15 -2.69 -14.63
C ARG A 248 -1.06 -1.67 -13.93
N PHE A 249 -0.54 -0.94 -12.95
CA PHE A 249 -1.34 -0.10 -12.07
C PHE A 249 -1.08 1.41 -12.24
N GLY A 250 0.05 1.82 -12.85
CA GLY A 250 0.53 3.19 -12.76
C GLY A 250 1.08 3.50 -11.37
N HIS A 251 1.26 4.78 -11.04
CA HIS A 251 1.57 5.24 -9.69
C HIS A 251 0.29 5.28 -8.86
N ALA A 252 0.15 4.39 -7.91
CA ALA A 252 -1.04 4.27 -7.06
C ALA A 252 -0.84 4.94 -5.68
N PHE A 253 -0.13 6.05 -5.66
CA PHE A 253 0.10 6.90 -4.47
C PHE A 253 0.68 6.12 -3.28
N GLY A 254 0.06 6.26 -2.11
CA GLY A 254 0.47 5.54 -0.90
C GLY A 254 0.29 4.03 -0.97
N SER A 255 -0.47 3.54 -1.96
CA SER A 255 -0.76 2.11 -2.14
C SER A 255 0.33 1.33 -2.88
N ASP A 256 1.27 1.99 -3.57
CA ASP A 256 2.31 1.34 -4.39
C ASP A 256 3.03 0.18 -3.68
N PRO A 257 3.64 0.36 -2.50
CA PRO A 257 4.40 -0.70 -1.87
C PRO A 257 3.50 -1.87 -1.42
N TRP A 258 2.27 -1.59 -1.09
CA TRP A 258 1.29 -2.60 -0.68
C TRP A 258 0.81 -3.45 -1.86
N ILE A 259 0.67 -2.84 -3.04
CA ILE A 259 0.39 -3.56 -4.30
C ILE A 259 1.57 -4.48 -4.65
N SER A 260 2.83 -4.04 -4.48
CA SER A 260 4.01 -4.89 -4.70
C SER A 260 3.96 -6.16 -3.83
N LEU A 261 3.50 -6.06 -2.58
CA LEU A 261 3.34 -7.22 -1.69
C LEU A 261 2.24 -8.16 -2.16
N LEU A 262 1.11 -7.60 -2.66
CA LEU A 262 0.03 -8.40 -3.24
C LEU A 262 0.48 -9.13 -4.50
N LEU A 263 1.27 -8.47 -5.35
CA LEU A 263 1.85 -9.09 -6.55
C LEU A 263 2.83 -10.20 -6.18
N ALA A 264 3.66 -10.02 -5.16
CA ALA A 264 4.54 -11.06 -4.67
C ALA A 264 3.74 -12.26 -4.12
N ALA A 265 2.65 -11.99 -3.39
CA ALA A 265 1.78 -13.04 -2.88
C ALA A 265 1.09 -13.83 -4.00
N GLU A 266 0.69 -13.19 -5.10
CA GLU A 266 0.13 -13.85 -6.29
C GLU A 266 1.17 -14.72 -7.02
N GLN A 267 2.43 -14.27 -7.12
CA GLN A 267 3.45 -14.89 -7.96
C GLN A 267 4.28 -15.96 -7.23
N GLU A 268 4.58 -15.73 -5.97
CA GLU A 268 5.60 -16.48 -5.22
C GLU A 268 5.06 -17.03 -3.89
N GLY A 269 3.84 -16.66 -3.52
CA GLY A 269 3.27 -16.90 -2.20
C GLY A 269 3.48 -15.74 -1.23
N ALA A 270 2.68 -15.73 -0.16
CA ALA A 270 2.68 -14.66 0.81
C ALA A 270 4.06 -14.48 1.48
N PRO A 271 4.67 -13.28 1.46
CA PRO A 271 5.92 -13.05 2.16
C PRO A 271 5.70 -13.12 3.68
N ALA A 272 6.63 -13.71 4.42
CA ALA A 272 6.57 -13.71 5.88
C ALA A 272 6.88 -12.31 6.47
N ARG A 273 7.72 -11.52 5.78
CA ARG A 273 8.15 -10.20 6.19
C ARG A 273 8.72 -9.42 5.00
N ALA A 274 8.58 -8.10 5.03
CA ALA A 274 9.05 -7.23 3.97
C ALA A 274 9.38 -5.81 4.49
N VAL A 275 10.17 -5.08 3.72
CA VAL A 275 10.33 -3.63 3.89
C VAL A 275 9.43 -2.94 2.87
N VAL A 276 8.65 -1.95 3.31
CA VAL A 276 7.79 -1.11 2.47
C VAL A 276 8.27 0.33 2.51
N CYS A 277 8.23 1.05 1.38
CA CYS A 277 8.53 2.47 1.42
C CYS A 277 7.70 3.29 0.44
N SER A 278 7.48 4.57 0.77
CA SER A 278 6.81 5.56 -0.06
C SER A 278 7.54 6.89 -0.03
N LEU A 279 7.36 7.68 -1.08
CA LEU A 279 7.87 9.02 -1.25
C LEU A 279 6.76 9.92 -1.77
N ALA A 280 6.58 11.07 -1.12
CA ALA A 280 5.68 12.13 -1.54
C ALA A 280 6.42 13.21 -2.36
N LEU A 281 5.71 13.93 -3.21
CA LEU A 281 6.29 15.01 -4.04
C LEU A 281 6.92 16.13 -3.21
N ASN A 282 6.31 16.45 -2.08
CA ASN A 282 6.82 17.46 -1.14
C ASN A 282 8.01 16.96 -0.29
N GLY A 283 8.53 15.75 -0.58
CA GLY A 283 9.71 15.18 0.03
C GLY A 283 9.46 14.40 1.32
N TYR A 284 8.22 14.25 1.78
CA TYR A 284 7.91 13.31 2.87
C TYR A 284 8.14 11.88 2.42
N TYR A 285 8.68 11.06 3.31
CA TYR A 285 8.89 9.64 3.03
C TYR A 285 8.59 8.77 4.25
N ALA A 286 8.32 7.51 3.98
CA ALA A 286 8.15 6.49 5.00
C ALA A 286 8.86 5.20 4.57
N ILE A 287 9.46 4.50 5.54
CA ILE A 287 10.07 3.17 5.39
C ILE A 287 9.60 2.34 6.57
N GLY A 288 8.96 1.20 6.31
CA GLY A 288 8.44 0.32 7.36
C GLY A 288 8.90 -1.11 7.17
N ASP A 289 9.16 -1.77 8.26
CA ASP A 289 9.44 -3.20 8.36
C ASP A 289 8.19 -3.89 8.88
N VAL A 290 7.54 -4.68 8.05
CA VAL A 290 6.25 -5.29 8.34
C VAL A 290 6.36 -6.82 8.25
N ALA A 291 5.87 -7.52 9.27
CA ALA A 291 5.64 -8.96 9.23
C ALA A 291 4.20 -9.25 8.83
N PHE A 292 3.96 -10.45 8.34
CA PHE A 292 2.63 -10.96 8.05
C PHE A 292 2.29 -12.09 9.01
N ALA A 293 1.03 -12.11 9.47
CA ALA A 293 0.56 -13.22 10.27
C ALA A 293 0.53 -14.50 9.40
N PRO A 294 0.73 -15.69 9.99
CA PRO A 294 0.72 -16.94 9.22
C PRO A 294 -0.59 -17.19 8.46
N ASP A 295 -1.70 -16.66 8.99
CA ASP A 295 -3.05 -16.69 8.43
C ASP A 295 -3.45 -15.38 7.74
N ALA A 296 -2.48 -14.53 7.41
CA ALA A 296 -2.74 -13.24 6.77
C ALA A 296 -3.48 -13.41 5.44
N ARG A 297 -4.50 -12.57 5.25
CA ARG A 297 -5.31 -12.60 4.02
C ARG A 297 -4.82 -11.56 3.03
N PHE A 298 -4.66 -11.97 1.78
CA PHE A 298 -4.25 -11.13 0.66
C PHE A 298 -5.35 -11.11 -0.40
N THR A 299 -5.74 -9.92 -0.86
CA THR A 299 -6.81 -9.78 -1.86
C THR A 299 -6.47 -8.68 -2.86
N LEU A 300 -6.29 -9.04 -4.12
CA LEU A 300 -6.05 -8.08 -5.19
C LEU A 300 -7.23 -8.09 -6.17
N VAL A 301 -7.93 -6.96 -6.28
CA VAL A 301 -8.98 -6.74 -7.26
C VAL A 301 -8.47 -5.70 -8.25
N ALA A 302 -7.97 -6.19 -9.38
CA ALA A 302 -7.57 -5.37 -10.51
C ALA A 302 -8.70 -5.42 -11.55
N GLU A 303 -9.52 -4.36 -11.62
CA GLU A 303 -10.45 -4.22 -12.74
C GLU A 303 -9.63 -4.02 -14.03
N PRO A 304 -10.01 -4.66 -15.15
CA PRO A 304 -9.38 -4.38 -16.41
C PRO A 304 -9.51 -2.88 -16.71
N PRO A 305 -8.50 -2.24 -17.32
CA PRO A 305 -8.67 -0.86 -17.76
C PRO A 305 -9.92 -0.82 -18.63
N ALA A 306 -10.83 0.12 -18.32
CA ALA A 306 -11.98 0.38 -19.18
C ALA A 306 -11.45 0.51 -20.61
N ALA A 307 -12.03 -0.26 -21.55
CA ALA A 307 -11.67 -0.17 -22.95
C ALA A 307 -11.72 1.31 -23.33
N ARG A 308 -10.58 1.87 -23.74
CA ARG A 308 -10.60 3.18 -24.38
C ARG A 308 -11.53 3.04 -25.55
N GLU A 309 -12.71 3.64 -25.51
CA GLU A 309 -13.44 3.91 -26.73
C GLU A 309 -12.47 4.70 -27.60
N GLU A 310 -11.97 4.06 -28.64
CA GLU A 310 -11.24 4.75 -29.68
C GLU A 310 -12.16 5.85 -30.16
N ALA A 311 -11.81 7.10 -29.81
CA ALA A 311 -12.48 8.27 -30.33
C ALA A 311 -12.32 8.18 -31.85
N GLY A 312 -13.40 7.72 -32.51
CA GLY A 312 -13.48 7.60 -33.96
C GLY A 312 -13.07 8.93 -34.58
N SER A 313 -12.11 8.82 -35.45
CA SER A 313 -11.57 9.84 -36.36
C SER A 313 -12.67 10.56 -37.15
#